data_f2920bf3fd8adce31c9a3e99441fa8ee
#
_entry.id   f2920bf3fd8adce31c9a3e99441fa8ee
#
_cell.length_a   1.000
_cell.length_b   1.000
_cell.length_c   1.000
_cell.angle_alpha   90.00
_cell.angle_beta   90.00
_cell.angle_gamma   90.00
#
_symmetry.space_group_name_H-M   'P 1'
#
loop_
_entity.id
_entity.type
_entity.pdbx_description
1 polymer ?
#
loop_
_entity_poly.entity_id
_entity_poly.type
_entity_poly.pdbx_seq_one_letter_code
_entity_poly.pdbx_strand_id
1 'polypeptide(L)'
;MKIGIYGGTFNPPHLGHLTAAAAVIATLKLDKLLLIPASIPPHKDLPAGSATAEQRLEMTRMAGEQLGLGSKVETLDMEVRREGKSFTSDTLAELKAQFPEDELWLLMGTDMFLSFETWHEPEKIASLAGIAAFGRTKADMEPQFSAQRDKLYRLYPDARIFTLTVPGVIDISSTELRERLASGTGENLLPPAVYGYILRNHLYGTDVNLKSLTLSQLRPVALSYLKYKRIPHVLGTEQEAIRLATRYGADVEKARVAALLHDCTKKLDMPEQLALCRQYGIELDELEQKALKLLHAKTGAAIAREVFGVDDEIYRAIWWHTTGHADMTLLEKIIYLADYIEPSRDFPGVNDLRACVYENLDQGMLMGLEMTIDEMTEMGNPVHHATMEARDWLKGKR
;
A
#
# COMPACT_ATOMS: atom_id res chain seq x y z
N MET A 1 -0.09 24.29 13.42
CA MET A 1 -0.93 23.20 12.84
C MET A 1 -1.58 22.40 13.97
N LYS A 2 -2.67 21.67 13.64
CA LYS A 2 -3.23 20.65 14.53
C LYS A 2 -2.74 19.27 14.09
N ILE A 3 -1.96 18.61 14.92
CA ILE A 3 -1.33 17.32 14.63
C ILE A 3 -1.96 16.23 15.48
N GLY A 4 -2.61 15.27 14.85
CA GLY A 4 -3.09 14.06 15.52
C GLY A 4 -1.97 13.04 15.68
N ILE A 5 -1.95 12.36 16.81
CA ILE A 5 -0.98 11.30 17.12
C ILE A 5 -1.78 10.06 17.47
N TYR A 6 -1.64 9.03 16.65
CA TYR A 6 -2.33 7.77 16.87
C TYR A 6 -1.30 6.67 17.09
N GLY A 7 -0.98 6.48 18.38
CA GLY A 7 -0.14 5.39 18.83
C GLY A 7 -0.91 4.09 18.97
N GLY A 8 -0.27 2.98 18.72
CA GLY A 8 -0.89 1.67 18.89
C GLY A 8 0.03 0.51 18.58
N THR A 9 -0.37 -0.69 18.96
CA THR A 9 0.37 -1.91 18.60
C THR A 9 0.23 -2.23 17.12
N PHE A 10 -0.94 -1.96 16.52
CA PHE A 10 -1.28 -2.25 15.11
C PHE A 10 -0.92 -3.69 14.69
N ASN A 11 -1.47 -4.67 15.38
CA ASN A 11 -1.11 -6.09 15.23
C ASN A 11 -2.29 -6.98 14.80
N PRO A 12 -2.81 -6.86 13.55
CA PRO A 12 -2.49 -5.87 12.53
C PRO A 12 -3.30 -4.55 12.64
N PRO A 13 -2.94 -3.50 11.89
CA PRO A 13 -3.84 -2.37 11.63
C PRO A 13 -5.05 -2.86 10.79
N HIS A 14 -6.25 -2.36 11.09
CA HIS A 14 -7.49 -2.81 10.46
C HIS A 14 -8.43 -1.63 10.16
N LEU A 15 -9.51 -1.88 9.42
CA LEU A 15 -10.45 -0.84 9.01
C LEU A 15 -11.06 -0.06 10.17
N GLY A 16 -11.22 -0.67 11.34
CA GLY A 16 -11.65 0.03 12.56
C GLY A 16 -10.70 1.15 12.98
N HIS A 17 -9.39 0.94 12.89
CA HIS A 17 -8.40 1.99 13.14
C HIS A 17 -8.51 3.13 12.11
N LEU A 18 -8.66 2.78 10.83
CA LEU A 18 -8.73 3.77 9.75
C LEU A 18 -10.02 4.61 9.81
N THR A 19 -11.16 3.98 10.09
CA THR A 19 -12.44 4.67 10.22
C THR A 19 -12.40 5.66 11.39
N ALA A 20 -11.87 5.25 12.53
CA ALA A 20 -11.69 6.12 13.68
C ALA A 20 -10.75 7.30 13.36
N ALA A 21 -9.59 7.01 12.75
CA ALA A 21 -8.64 8.04 12.35
C ALA A 21 -9.26 9.07 11.39
N ALA A 22 -9.95 8.61 10.36
CA ALA A 22 -10.63 9.48 9.38
C ALA A 22 -11.68 10.39 10.04
N ALA A 23 -12.49 9.83 10.96
CA ALA A 23 -13.50 10.59 11.68
C ALA A 23 -12.89 11.69 12.58
N VAL A 24 -11.81 11.36 13.30
CA VAL A 24 -11.11 12.35 14.15
C VAL A 24 -10.45 13.43 13.31
N ILE A 25 -9.78 13.07 12.18
CA ILE A 25 -9.19 14.03 11.24
C ILE A 25 -10.24 15.04 10.77
N ALA A 26 -11.40 14.54 10.33
CA ALA A 26 -12.48 15.38 9.80
C ALA A 26 -13.08 16.29 10.87
N THR A 27 -13.37 15.76 12.07
CA THR A 27 -14.09 16.48 13.13
C THR A 27 -13.21 17.50 13.83
N LEU A 28 -11.97 17.15 14.18
CA LEU A 28 -11.00 18.09 14.78
C LEU A 28 -10.32 18.99 13.74
N LYS A 29 -10.57 18.75 12.44
CA LYS A 29 -9.88 19.44 11.33
C LYS A 29 -8.36 19.37 11.49
N LEU A 30 -7.86 18.15 11.67
CA LEU A 30 -6.41 17.96 11.80
C LEU A 30 -5.71 18.31 10.48
N ASP A 31 -4.61 19.02 10.58
CA ASP A 31 -3.74 19.32 9.44
C ASP A 31 -2.86 18.12 9.08
N LYS A 32 -2.48 17.33 10.09
CA LYS A 32 -1.63 16.16 9.96
C LYS A 32 -2.04 15.06 10.95
N LEU A 33 -1.87 13.79 10.55
CA LEU A 33 -1.97 12.62 11.41
C LEU A 33 -0.65 11.85 11.39
N LEU A 34 -0.11 11.57 12.56
CA LEU A 34 1.05 10.71 12.76
C LEU A 34 0.59 9.35 13.30
N LEU A 35 0.85 8.28 12.55
CA LEU A 35 0.64 6.89 12.98
C LEU A 35 1.95 6.37 13.57
N ILE A 36 1.91 5.90 14.81
CA ILE A 36 3.14 5.51 15.55
C ILE A 36 2.96 4.09 16.09
N PRO A 37 3.42 3.06 15.37
CA PRO A 37 3.41 1.69 15.88
C PRO A 37 4.44 1.51 16.99
N ALA A 38 3.98 0.95 18.12
CA ALA A 38 4.85 0.64 19.25
C ALA A 38 5.79 -0.54 18.92
N SER A 39 7.06 -0.46 19.31
CA SER A 39 7.98 -1.60 19.26
C SER A 39 7.55 -2.66 20.27
N ILE A 40 7.66 -2.33 21.55
CA ILE A 40 7.24 -3.15 22.68
C ILE A 40 6.13 -2.39 23.41
N PRO A 41 4.85 -2.85 23.33
CA PRO A 41 3.76 -2.19 24.04
C PRO A 41 4.00 -2.19 25.53
N PRO A 42 3.87 -1.05 26.24
CA PRO A 42 4.18 -0.99 27.68
C PRO A 42 3.18 -1.74 28.57
N HIS A 43 1.93 -1.92 28.07
CA HIS A 43 0.81 -2.42 28.86
C HIS A 43 0.45 -3.89 28.60
N LYS A 44 1.06 -4.56 27.61
CA LYS A 44 0.78 -5.96 27.28
C LYS A 44 1.95 -6.64 26.58
N ASP A 45 2.10 -7.93 26.83
CA ASP A 45 2.97 -8.76 26.01
C ASP A 45 2.31 -9.07 24.67
N LEU A 46 3.13 -9.17 23.63
CA LEU A 46 2.64 -9.59 22.32
C LEU A 46 2.39 -11.10 22.33
N PRO A 47 1.23 -11.59 21.84
CA PRO A 47 0.98 -13.01 21.68
C PRO A 47 2.04 -13.69 20.82
N ALA A 48 2.28 -14.96 21.05
CA ALA A 48 3.13 -15.78 20.17
C ALA A 48 2.59 -15.73 18.73
N GLY A 49 3.50 -15.66 17.74
CA GLY A 49 3.11 -15.51 16.34
C GLY A 49 2.70 -14.11 15.92
N SER A 50 2.88 -13.10 16.77
CA SER A 50 2.71 -11.71 16.39
C SER A 50 3.74 -11.29 15.32
N ALA A 51 3.34 -10.36 14.46
CA ALA A 51 4.25 -9.72 13.52
C ALA A 51 5.36 -8.95 14.25
N THR A 52 6.56 -8.88 13.67
CA THR A 52 7.67 -8.07 14.21
C THR A 52 7.32 -6.59 14.22
N ALA A 53 8.10 -5.78 14.92
CA ALA A 53 7.91 -4.33 14.96
C ALA A 53 7.99 -3.71 13.54
N GLU A 54 8.95 -4.17 12.73
CA GLU A 54 9.15 -3.72 11.35
C GLU A 54 7.98 -4.15 10.44
N GLN A 55 7.47 -5.36 10.60
CA GLN A 55 6.31 -5.83 9.86
C GLN A 55 5.05 -5.04 10.22
N ARG A 56 4.86 -4.70 11.51
CA ARG A 56 3.75 -3.86 11.95
C ARG A 56 3.89 -2.42 11.45
N LEU A 57 5.11 -1.88 11.42
CA LEU A 57 5.42 -0.58 10.83
C LEU A 57 5.03 -0.53 9.35
N GLU A 58 5.44 -1.54 8.56
CA GLU A 58 5.12 -1.60 7.12
C GLU A 58 3.61 -1.74 6.89
N MET A 59 2.92 -2.60 7.64
CA MET A 59 1.46 -2.71 7.58
C MET A 59 0.76 -1.40 7.96
N THR A 60 1.26 -0.68 8.97
CA THR A 60 0.71 0.61 9.40
C THR A 60 0.91 1.68 8.33
N ARG A 61 2.05 1.67 7.63
CA ARG A 61 2.32 2.56 6.50
C ARG A 61 1.33 2.31 5.36
N MET A 62 1.14 1.05 4.96
CA MET A 62 0.15 0.66 3.94
C MET A 62 -1.28 1.07 4.33
N ALA A 63 -1.64 0.88 5.60
CA ALA A 63 -2.94 1.26 6.12
C ALA A 63 -3.15 2.78 6.10
N GLY A 64 -2.14 3.54 6.52
CA GLY A 64 -2.17 5.01 6.51
C GLY A 64 -2.29 5.59 5.10
N GLU A 65 -1.56 5.05 4.15
CA GLU A 65 -1.64 5.45 2.74
C GLU A 65 -3.04 5.23 2.15
N GLN A 66 -3.75 4.18 2.59
CA GLN A 66 -5.10 3.87 2.13
C GLN A 66 -6.16 4.91 2.56
N LEU A 67 -5.88 5.75 3.55
CA LEU A 67 -6.75 6.88 3.86
C LEU A 67 -6.87 7.87 2.69
N GLY A 68 -5.95 7.82 1.73
CA GLY A 68 -6.00 8.65 0.51
C GLY A 68 -5.74 10.14 0.77
N LEU A 69 -5.22 10.49 1.95
CA LEU A 69 -5.00 11.87 2.39
C LEU A 69 -3.58 12.39 2.07
N GLY A 70 -2.80 11.62 1.32
CA GLY A 70 -1.46 12.00 0.89
C GLY A 70 -0.55 12.38 2.06
N SER A 71 0.15 13.52 1.96
CA SER A 71 1.10 13.99 2.97
C SER A 71 0.48 14.37 4.32
N LYS A 72 -0.85 14.38 4.44
CA LYS A 72 -1.53 14.60 5.72
C LYS A 72 -1.39 13.41 6.67
N VAL A 73 -1.12 12.22 6.18
CA VAL A 73 -0.92 11.02 6.99
C VAL A 73 0.51 10.53 6.83
N GLU A 74 1.19 10.40 7.94
CA GLU A 74 2.58 9.92 8.00
C GLU A 74 2.72 8.83 9.04
N THR A 75 3.47 7.78 8.71
CA THR A 75 3.81 6.72 9.68
C THR A 75 5.25 6.90 10.13
N LEU A 76 5.44 7.09 11.42
CA LEU A 76 6.74 7.28 12.04
C LEU A 76 7.25 5.98 12.68
N ASP A 77 8.54 5.75 12.56
CA ASP A 77 9.24 4.59 13.12
C ASP A 77 9.93 4.88 14.47
N MET A 78 9.68 6.04 15.06
CA MET A 78 10.38 6.53 16.23
C MET A 78 10.32 5.58 17.44
N GLU A 79 9.16 4.93 17.66
CA GLU A 79 9.04 3.93 18.72
C GLU A 79 9.61 2.56 18.32
N VAL A 80 9.59 2.22 17.03
CA VAL A 80 10.20 0.98 16.51
C VAL A 80 11.73 1.03 16.65
N ARG A 81 12.35 2.20 16.46
CA ARG A 81 13.79 2.41 16.62
C ARG A 81 14.25 2.57 18.06
N ARG A 82 13.31 2.85 18.98
CA ARG A 82 13.66 3.06 20.40
C ARG A 82 13.94 1.72 21.07
N GLU A 83 15.03 1.64 21.81
CA GLU A 83 15.33 0.48 22.65
C GLU A 83 14.41 0.40 23.87
N GLY A 84 13.90 -0.79 24.18
CA GLY A 84 13.05 -1.02 25.33
C GLY A 84 11.57 -0.63 25.12
N LYS A 85 10.85 -0.42 26.21
CA LYS A 85 9.44 -0.01 26.20
C LYS A 85 9.31 1.46 25.80
N SER A 86 8.36 1.75 24.94
CA SER A 86 8.04 3.12 24.55
C SER A 86 6.85 3.63 25.34
N PHE A 87 7.02 4.73 26.05
CA PHE A 87 5.93 5.40 26.76
C PHE A 87 5.42 6.60 25.94
N THR A 88 4.12 6.79 25.96
CA THR A 88 3.47 7.90 25.24
C THR A 88 3.96 9.27 25.72
N SER A 89 4.29 9.41 27.01
CA SER A 89 4.86 10.64 27.58
C SER A 89 6.18 11.04 26.93
N ASP A 90 7.05 10.07 26.61
CA ASP A 90 8.34 10.33 25.94
C ASP A 90 8.14 10.66 24.47
N THR A 91 7.28 9.91 23.80
CA THR A 91 6.93 10.13 22.39
C THR A 91 6.34 11.52 22.18
N LEU A 92 5.41 11.95 23.05
CA LEU A 92 4.85 13.31 22.99
C LEU A 92 5.87 14.40 23.30
N ALA A 93 6.79 14.16 24.24
CA ALA A 93 7.86 15.12 24.53
C ALA A 93 8.80 15.32 23.34
N GLU A 94 9.21 14.22 22.66
CA GLU A 94 10.01 14.29 21.43
C GLU A 94 9.26 15.03 20.31
N LEU A 95 7.97 14.72 20.09
CA LEU A 95 7.16 15.38 19.08
C LEU A 95 6.94 16.86 19.40
N LYS A 96 6.72 17.22 20.67
CA LYS A 96 6.58 18.62 21.07
C LYS A 96 7.86 19.41 20.87
N ALA A 97 9.02 18.78 21.04
CA ALA A 97 10.31 19.41 20.73
C ALA A 97 10.50 19.63 19.21
N GLN A 98 9.99 18.71 18.38
CA GLN A 98 10.02 18.85 16.92
C GLN A 98 8.99 19.88 16.39
N PHE A 99 7.84 19.99 17.07
CA PHE A 99 6.71 20.84 16.69
C PHE A 99 6.31 21.77 17.84
N PRO A 100 7.20 22.71 18.26
CA PRO A 100 7.00 23.50 19.49
C PRO A 100 5.77 24.40 19.44
N GLU A 101 5.42 24.95 18.27
CA GLU A 101 4.29 25.85 18.08
C GLU A 101 2.99 25.14 17.67
N ASP A 102 3.05 23.83 17.42
CA ASP A 102 1.91 23.08 16.94
C ASP A 102 1.07 22.50 18.08
N GLU A 103 -0.21 22.33 17.82
CA GLU A 103 -1.17 21.74 18.74
C GLU A 103 -1.24 20.23 18.53
N LEU A 104 -0.79 19.47 19.55
CA LEU A 104 -0.82 18.00 19.50
C LEU A 104 -2.12 17.45 20.08
N TRP A 105 -2.67 16.41 19.41
CA TRP A 105 -3.86 15.67 19.83
C TRP A 105 -3.59 14.17 19.85
N LEU A 106 -3.66 13.54 21.03
CA LEU A 106 -3.49 12.10 21.19
C LEU A 106 -4.82 11.38 20.94
N LEU A 107 -4.87 10.54 19.91
CA LEU A 107 -6.04 9.74 19.54
C LEU A 107 -6.05 8.44 20.36
N MET A 108 -7.18 8.12 20.98
CA MET A 108 -7.33 6.89 21.74
C MET A 108 -8.75 6.32 21.71
N GLY A 109 -8.85 5.00 21.70
CA GLY A 109 -10.15 4.31 21.81
C GLY A 109 -10.67 4.28 23.26
N THR A 110 -11.89 3.75 23.42
CA THR A 110 -12.63 3.70 24.69
C THR A 110 -11.80 3.15 25.85
N ASP A 111 -11.23 1.96 25.68
CA ASP A 111 -10.49 1.27 26.78
C ASP A 111 -9.28 2.07 27.26
N MET A 112 -8.59 2.68 26.31
CA MET A 112 -7.42 3.53 26.59
C MET A 112 -7.81 4.83 27.31
N PHE A 113 -8.94 5.42 26.90
CA PHE A 113 -9.47 6.62 27.56
C PHE A 113 -9.94 6.34 28.98
N LEU A 114 -10.66 5.24 29.19
CA LEU A 114 -11.19 4.88 30.51
C LEU A 114 -10.09 4.46 31.51
N SER A 115 -8.90 4.09 31.02
CA SER A 115 -7.74 3.73 31.85
C SER A 115 -6.61 4.77 31.85
N PHE A 116 -6.84 5.95 31.29
CA PHE A 116 -5.79 6.95 31.01
C PHE A 116 -4.97 7.33 32.25
N GLU A 117 -5.60 7.48 33.41
CA GLU A 117 -4.92 7.83 34.66
C GLU A 117 -3.94 6.76 35.17
N THR A 118 -3.99 5.55 34.61
CA THR A 118 -3.04 4.46 34.96
C THR A 118 -1.80 4.44 34.06
N TRP A 119 -1.73 5.35 33.08
CA TRP A 119 -0.61 5.40 32.16
C TRP A 119 0.65 5.95 32.82
N HIS A 120 1.78 5.78 32.17
CA HIS A 120 3.04 6.37 32.65
C HIS A 120 3.02 7.89 32.43
N GLU A 121 3.22 8.66 33.48
CA GLU A 121 3.21 10.14 33.51
C GLU A 121 1.97 10.76 32.83
N PRO A 122 0.72 10.42 33.23
CA PRO A 122 -0.49 10.90 32.56
C PRO A 122 -0.67 12.43 32.65
N GLU A 123 -0.18 13.08 33.71
CA GLU A 123 -0.16 14.53 33.84
C GLU A 123 0.71 15.19 32.78
N LYS A 124 1.90 14.65 32.51
CA LYS A 124 2.77 15.12 31.43
C LYS A 124 2.11 14.94 30.06
N ILE A 125 1.45 13.79 29.81
CA ILE A 125 0.69 13.55 28.57
C ILE A 125 -0.39 14.62 28.41
N ALA A 126 -1.22 14.85 29.43
CA ALA A 126 -2.32 15.83 29.38
C ALA A 126 -1.83 17.27 29.20
N SER A 127 -0.62 17.61 29.66
CA SER A 127 -0.01 18.93 29.45
C SER A 127 0.53 19.12 28.03
N LEU A 128 1.06 18.05 27.40
CA LEU A 128 1.70 18.12 26.08
C LEU A 128 0.68 18.03 24.92
N ALA A 129 -0.41 17.28 25.09
CA ALA A 129 -1.37 17.04 24.04
C ALA A 129 -2.82 17.10 24.53
N GLY A 130 -3.73 17.55 23.65
CA GLY A 130 -5.16 17.29 23.83
C GLY A 130 -5.46 15.80 23.66
N ILE A 131 -6.49 15.33 24.35
CA ILE A 131 -6.96 13.93 24.26
C ILE A 131 -8.17 13.90 23.33
N ALA A 132 -8.10 13.12 22.25
CA ALA A 132 -9.18 12.84 21.33
C ALA A 132 -9.66 11.39 21.53
N ALA A 133 -10.65 11.21 22.39
CA ALA A 133 -11.19 9.89 22.69
C ALA A 133 -12.36 9.58 21.74
N PHE A 134 -12.34 8.39 21.15
CA PHE A 134 -13.41 7.95 20.27
C PHE A 134 -13.96 6.59 20.69
N GLY A 135 -15.23 6.40 20.42
CA GLY A 135 -15.92 5.15 20.68
C GLY A 135 -17.07 4.91 19.69
N ARG A 136 -17.81 3.80 19.87
CA ARG A 136 -18.64 3.18 18.84
C ARG A 136 -20.08 3.67 18.83
N THR A 137 -20.72 3.77 19.98
CA THR A 137 -22.15 4.19 20.10
C THR A 137 -22.33 5.29 21.12
N LYS A 138 -23.32 6.19 20.88
CA LYS A 138 -23.66 7.25 21.84
C LYS A 138 -24.21 6.68 23.16
N ALA A 139 -25.05 5.65 23.08
CA ALA A 139 -25.77 5.14 24.24
C ALA A 139 -24.85 4.50 25.29
N ASP A 140 -23.81 3.80 24.82
CA ASP A 140 -22.87 3.10 25.71
C ASP A 140 -21.73 3.98 26.21
N MET A 141 -21.45 5.08 25.49
CA MET A 141 -20.27 5.89 25.74
C MET A 141 -20.57 7.16 26.56
N GLU A 142 -21.69 7.80 26.33
CA GLU A 142 -21.96 9.14 26.89
C GLU A 142 -21.85 9.17 28.43
N PRO A 143 -22.43 8.22 29.21
CA PRO A 143 -22.26 8.21 30.66
C PRO A 143 -20.83 7.92 31.12
N GLN A 144 -20.15 6.94 30.50
CA GLN A 144 -18.80 6.55 30.87
C GLN A 144 -17.77 7.60 30.48
N PHE A 145 -17.90 8.17 29.27
CA PHE A 145 -17.02 9.22 28.79
C PHE A 145 -17.19 10.53 29.56
N SER A 146 -18.46 10.89 29.91
CA SER A 146 -18.72 12.05 30.75
C SER A 146 -18.08 11.89 32.14
N ALA A 147 -18.31 10.75 32.79
CA ALA A 147 -17.74 10.48 34.09
C ALA A 147 -16.19 10.49 34.06
N GLN A 148 -15.59 9.87 33.05
CA GLN A 148 -14.14 9.85 32.88
C GLN A 148 -13.59 11.25 32.60
N ARG A 149 -14.23 12.02 31.73
CA ARG A 149 -13.86 13.41 31.43
C ARG A 149 -13.89 14.28 32.70
N ASP A 150 -14.97 14.18 33.49
CA ASP A 150 -15.10 14.93 34.74
C ASP A 150 -14.05 14.53 35.75
N LYS A 151 -13.69 13.24 35.80
CA LYS A 151 -12.56 12.73 36.61
C LYS A 151 -11.23 13.33 36.17
N LEU A 152 -10.96 13.30 34.87
CA LEU A 152 -9.70 13.82 34.31
C LEU A 152 -9.57 15.33 34.47
N TYR A 153 -10.66 16.12 34.36
CA TYR A 153 -10.63 17.57 34.66
C TYR A 153 -10.35 17.87 36.13
N ARG A 154 -10.76 16.99 37.05
CA ARG A 154 -10.38 17.16 38.48
C ARG A 154 -8.90 16.85 38.74
N LEU A 155 -8.33 15.87 38.01
CA LEU A 155 -6.92 15.48 38.14
C LEU A 155 -5.98 16.42 37.37
N TYR A 156 -6.41 16.85 36.20
CA TYR A 156 -5.66 17.66 35.24
C TYR A 156 -6.54 18.82 34.74
N PRO A 157 -6.64 19.93 35.52
CA PRO A 157 -7.59 21.02 35.22
C PRO A 157 -7.43 21.66 33.83
N ASP A 158 -6.19 21.72 33.34
CA ASP A 158 -5.85 22.32 32.04
C ASP A 158 -5.89 21.34 30.88
N ALA A 159 -6.32 20.08 31.10
CA ALA A 159 -6.40 19.07 30.05
C ALA A 159 -7.42 19.49 28.99
N ARG A 160 -7.07 19.27 27.72
CA ARG A 160 -7.98 19.48 26.59
C ARG A 160 -8.53 18.13 26.17
N ILE A 161 -9.82 17.90 26.39
CA ILE A 161 -10.45 16.60 26.12
C ILE A 161 -11.58 16.78 25.10
N PHE A 162 -11.50 16.05 24.02
CA PHE A 162 -12.49 15.95 22.98
C PHE A 162 -12.98 14.51 22.88
N THR A 163 -14.29 14.30 22.88
CA THR A 163 -14.89 12.98 22.75
C THR A 163 -15.75 12.90 21.52
N LEU A 164 -15.63 11.80 20.76
CA LEU A 164 -16.28 11.59 19.49
C LEU A 164 -16.94 10.21 19.43
N THR A 165 -18.20 10.18 19.03
CA THR A 165 -18.84 8.93 18.59
C THR A 165 -18.62 8.75 17.10
N VAL A 166 -18.07 7.62 16.71
CA VAL A 166 -17.83 7.27 15.31
C VAL A 166 -18.81 6.18 14.88
N PRO A 167 -19.94 6.53 14.24
CA PRO A 167 -20.89 5.55 13.75
C PRO A 167 -20.22 4.66 12.68
N GLY A 168 -20.49 3.35 12.74
CA GLY A 168 -19.95 2.42 11.74
C GLY A 168 -18.47 2.05 11.91
N VAL A 169 -17.83 2.40 13.04
CA VAL A 169 -16.54 1.80 13.38
C VAL A 169 -16.75 0.29 13.48
N ILE A 170 -15.98 -0.42 12.69
CA ILE A 170 -15.98 -1.89 12.72
C ILE A 170 -15.52 -2.33 14.11
N ASP A 171 -16.45 -2.96 14.82
CA ASP A 171 -16.20 -3.49 16.15
C ASP A 171 -15.43 -4.79 16.06
N ILE A 172 -14.12 -4.70 15.96
CA ILE A 172 -13.22 -5.84 16.00
C ILE A 172 -11.96 -5.51 16.80
N SER A 173 -11.59 -6.44 17.66
CA SER A 173 -10.28 -6.39 18.31
C SER A 173 -9.21 -7.02 17.39
N SER A 174 -7.97 -6.53 17.50
CA SER A 174 -6.86 -7.19 16.78
C SER A 174 -6.68 -8.66 17.18
N THR A 175 -7.10 -9.05 18.38
CA THR A 175 -7.07 -10.46 18.82
C THR A 175 -8.07 -11.31 18.04
N GLU A 176 -9.33 -10.90 18.01
CA GLU A 176 -10.36 -11.58 17.22
C GLU A 176 -9.99 -11.62 15.73
N LEU A 177 -9.44 -10.53 15.20
CA LEU A 177 -9.01 -10.48 13.80
C LEU A 177 -7.90 -11.50 13.50
N ARG A 178 -6.93 -11.69 14.39
CA ARG A 178 -5.88 -12.73 14.22
C ARG A 178 -6.46 -14.14 14.22
N GLU A 179 -7.44 -14.41 15.07
CA GLU A 179 -8.15 -15.71 15.11
C GLU A 179 -8.91 -15.97 13.80
N ARG A 180 -9.58 -14.93 13.27
CA ARG A 180 -10.25 -15.01 11.96
C ARG A 180 -9.27 -15.26 10.83
N LEU A 181 -8.13 -14.57 10.81
CA LEU A 181 -7.09 -14.76 9.80
C LEU A 181 -6.52 -16.18 9.84
N ALA A 182 -6.24 -16.72 11.02
CA ALA A 182 -5.80 -18.10 11.18
C ALA A 182 -6.83 -19.12 10.67
N SER A 183 -8.12 -18.78 10.70
CA SER A 183 -9.21 -19.62 10.16
C SER A 183 -9.53 -19.32 8.68
N GLY A 184 -8.75 -18.47 8.00
CA GLY A 184 -8.93 -18.13 6.59
C GLY A 184 -10.07 -17.14 6.32
N THR A 185 -10.45 -16.34 7.32
CA THR A 185 -11.50 -15.32 7.22
C THR A 185 -11.01 -13.96 7.70
N GLY A 186 -11.82 -12.90 7.56
CA GLY A 186 -11.48 -11.57 8.07
C GLY A 186 -10.80 -10.63 7.06
N GLU A 187 -10.66 -11.04 5.79
CA GLU A 187 -10.12 -10.20 4.73
C GLU A 187 -10.86 -8.87 4.56
N ASN A 188 -12.18 -8.88 4.73
CA ASN A 188 -13.05 -7.71 4.62
C ASN A 188 -12.89 -6.69 5.76
N LEU A 189 -12.10 -7.01 6.78
CA LEU A 189 -11.81 -6.17 7.94
C LEU A 189 -10.47 -5.44 7.80
N LEU A 190 -9.73 -5.72 6.74
CA LEU A 190 -8.39 -5.20 6.47
C LEU A 190 -8.34 -4.35 5.21
N PRO A 191 -7.43 -3.35 5.17
CA PRO A 191 -7.02 -2.76 3.90
C PRO A 191 -6.47 -3.85 2.97
N PRO A 192 -6.84 -3.89 1.67
CA PRO A 192 -6.42 -4.95 0.77
C PRO A 192 -4.89 -5.18 0.73
N ALA A 193 -4.09 -4.12 0.66
CA ALA A 193 -2.63 -4.24 0.65
C ALA A 193 -2.09 -4.82 1.98
N VAL A 194 -2.70 -4.49 3.12
CA VAL A 194 -2.34 -5.07 4.43
C VAL A 194 -2.66 -6.57 4.46
N TYR A 195 -3.85 -6.96 3.99
CA TYR A 195 -4.21 -8.37 3.87
C TYR A 195 -3.24 -9.15 2.97
N GLY A 196 -2.91 -8.58 1.81
CA GLY A 196 -1.91 -9.17 0.91
C GLY A 196 -0.52 -9.30 1.55
N TYR A 197 -0.10 -8.30 2.34
CA TYR A 197 1.14 -8.36 3.10
C TYR A 197 1.14 -9.49 4.13
N ILE A 198 0.02 -9.68 4.83
CA ILE A 198 -0.17 -10.76 5.80
C ILE A 198 -0.03 -12.13 5.11
N LEU A 199 -0.73 -12.32 3.99
CA LEU A 199 -0.68 -13.59 3.23
C LEU A 199 0.73 -13.92 2.76
N ARG A 200 1.41 -12.98 2.09
CA ARG A 200 2.73 -13.24 1.51
C ARG A 200 3.85 -13.46 2.54
N ASN A 201 3.66 -12.99 3.77
CA ASN A 201 4.61 -13.18 4.87
C ASN A 201 4.15 -14.24 5.88
N HIS A 202 3.08 -14.98 5.58
CA HIS A 202 2.53 -16.04 6.44
C HIS A 202 2.29 -15.58 7.90
N LEU A 203 1.78 -14.35 8.07
CA LEU A 203 1.56 -13.79 9.39
C LEU A 203 0.24 -14.29 10.00
N TYR A 204 0.17 -14.32 11.32
CA TYR A 204 -1.05 -14.63 12.09
C TYR A 204 -1.65 -16.00 11.77
N GLY A 205 -0.81 -16.97 11.47
CA GLY A 205 -1.25 -18.34 11.18
C GLY A 205 -1.89 -18.52 9.81
N THR A 206 -1.78 -17.52 8.90
CA THR A 206 -2.19 -17.72 7.51
C THR A 206 -1.20 -18.66 6.81
N ASP A 207 -1.75 -19.71 6.22
CA ASP A 207 -0.98 -20.71 5.47
C ASP A 207 -1.52 -20.75 4.03
N VAL A 208 -0.89 -20.03 3.14
CA VAL A 208 -1.25 -19.96 1.72
C VAL A 208 -0.06 -20.34 0.85
N ASN A 209 -0.31 -21.15 -0.18
CA ASN A 209 0.71 -21.40 -1.19
C ASN A 209 0.67 -20.28 -2.25
N LEU A 210 1.72 -19.45 -2.28
CA LEU A 210 1.81 -18.33 -3.21
C LEU A 210 1.79 -18.76 -4.70
N LYS A 211 2.14 -20.01 -4.99
CA LYS A 211 2.08 -20.57 -6.35
C LYS A 211 0.68 -21.06 -6.76
N SER A 212 -0.30 -21.01 -5.87
CA SER A 212 -1.67 -21.48 -6.13
C SER A 212 -2.74 -20.58 -5.49
N LEU A 213 -2.50 -19.27 -5.49
CA LEU A 213 -3.44 -18.30 -4.95
C LEU A 213 -4.73 -18.24 -5.79
N THR A 214 -5.86 -18.16 -5.11
CA THR A 214 -7.12 -17.74 -5.76
C THR A 214 -7.01 -16.27 -6.18
N LEU A 215 -7.85 -15.82 -7.12
CA LEU A 215 -7.87 -14.42 -7.52
C LEU A 215 -8.12 -13.46 -6.35
N SER A 216 -8.99 -13.85 -5.41
CA SER A 216 -9.27 -13.07 -4.20
C SER A 216 -8.07 -12.93 -3.27
N GLN A 217 -7.11 -13.84 -3.34
CA GLN A 217 -5.83 -13.79 -2.62
C GLN A 217 -4.73 -13.12 -3.46
N LEU A 218 -4.64 -13.43 -4.76
CA LEU A 218 -3.61 -12.88 -5.64
C LEU A 218 -3.69 -11.35 -5.74
N ARG A 219 -4.90 -10.80 -5.92
CA ARG A 219 -5.06 -9.35 -6.05
C ARG A 219 -4.54 -8.58 -4.82
N PRO A 220 -4.96 -8.84 -3.58
CA PRO A 220 -4.40 -8.15 -2.43
C PRO A 220 -2.89 -8.41 -2.25
N VAL A 221 -2.39 -9.62 -2.55
CA VAL A 221 -0.95 -9.90 -2.51
C VAL A 221 -0.19 -9.05 -3.52
N ALA A 222 -0.64 -8.95 -4.76
CA ALA A 222 -0.04 -8.08 -5.78
C ALA A 222 -0.04 -6.61 -5.32
N LEU A 223 -1.15 -6.10 -4.77
CA LEU A 223 -1.24 -4.73 -4.26
C LEU A 223 -0.27 -4.45 -3.12
N SER A 224 0.08 -5.44 -2.31
CA SER A 224 1.04 -5.29 -1.20
C SER A 224 2.48 -5.02 -1.64
N TYR A 225 2.80 -5.27 -2.90
CA TYR A 225 4.12 -4.94 -3.50
C TYR A 225 4.22 -3.49 -3.98
N LEU A 226 3.09 -2.77 -4.07
CA LEU A 226 3.02 -1.46 -4.69
C LEU A 226 3.13 -0.31 -3.67
N LYS A 227 3.55 0.87 -4.14
CA LYS A 227 3.22 2.13 -3.48
C LYS A 227 1.74 2.43 -3.70
N TYR A 228 1.03 2.95 -2.71
CA TYR A 228 -0.42 3.20 -2.77
C TYR A 228 -0.87 3.95 -4.03
N LYS A 229 -0.14 5.00 -4.41
CA LYS A 229 -0.43 5.79 -5.61
C LYS A 229 -0.39 4.99 -6.94
N ARG A 230 0.24 3.80 -6.93
CA ARG A 230 0.32 2.90 -8.10
C ARG A 230 -0.85 1.92 -8.17
N ILE A 231 -1.60 1.74 -7.08
CA ILE A 231 -2.72 0.79 -7.01
C ILE A 231 -3.80 1.07 -8.07
N PRO A 232 -4.30 2.33 -8.25
CA PRO A 232 -5.30 2.61 -9.27
C PRO A 232 -4.85 2.24 -10.68
N HIS A 233 -3.58 2.50 -11.00
CA HIS A 233 -2.99 2.13 -12.27
C HIS A 233 -2.99 0.61 -12.50
N VAL A 234 -2.49 -0.18 -11.54
CA VAL A 234 -2.42 -1.66 -11.70
C VAL A 234 -3.82 -2.27 -11.82
N LEU A 235 -4.79 -1.76 -11.06
CA LEU A 235 -6.20 -2.18 -11.20
C LEU A 235 -6.81 -1.74 -12.53
N GLY A 236 -6.44 -0.56 -13.05
CA GLY A 236 -6.82 -0.08 -14.38
C GLY A 236 -6.21 -0.95 -15.48
N THR A 237 -4.92 -1.30 -15.34
CA THR A 237 -4.22 -2.21 -16.26
C THR A 237 -4.87 -3.60 -16.27
N GLU A 238 -5.24 -4.15 -15.09
CA GLU A 238 -5.98 -5.41 -14.99
C GLU A 238 -7.30 -5.36 -15.79
N GLN A 239 -8.09 -4.31 -15.58
CA GLN A 239 -9.37 -4.15 -16.27
C GLN A 239 -9.19 -4.04 -17.79
N GLU A 240 -8.20 -3.27 -18.23
CA GLU A 240 -7.92 -3.06 -19.64
C GLU A 240 -7.35 -4.32 -20.30
N ALA A 241 -6.47 -5.05 -19.62
CA ALA A 241 -5.96 -6.34 -20.11
C ALA A 241 -7.08 -7.37 -20.31
N ILE A 242 -8.05 -7.44 -19.38
CA ILE A 242 -9.24 -8.30 -19.50
C ILE A 242 -10.07 -7.90 -20.74
N ARG A 243 -10.31 -6.60 -20.97
CA ARG A 243 -11.07 -6.11 -22.12
C ARG A 243 -10.39 -6.47 -23.43
N LEU A 244 -9.07 -6.22 -23.52
CA LEU A 244 -8.29 -6.54 -24.71
C LEU A 244 -8.19 -8.05 -24.94
N ALA A 245 -7.96 -8.85 -23.90
CA ALA A 245 -7.95 -10.31 -24.00
C ALA A 245 -9.29 -10.86 -24.51
N THR A 246 -10.40 -10.37 -23.96
CA THR A 246 -11.75 -10.74 -24.42
C THR A 246 -11.98 -10.37 -25.89
N ARG A 247 -11.56 -9.16 -26.28
CA ARG A 247 -11.75 -8.67 -27.65
C ARG A 247 -10.96 -9.45 -28.69
N TYR A 248 -9.71 -9.77 -28.37
CA TYR A 248 -8.77 -10.38 -29.31
C TYR A 248 -8.63 -11.90 -29.17
N GLY A 249 -9.38 -12.52 -28.25
CA GLY A 249 -9.41 -13.98 -28.05
C GLY A 249 -8.19 -14.55 -27.35
N ALA A 250 -7.54 -13.75 -26.49
CA ALA A 250 -6.48 -14.24 -25.60
C ALA A 250 -7.06 -14.84 -24.31
N ASP A 251 -6.22 -15.57 -23.57
CA ASP A 251 -6.59 -16.09 -22.25
C ASP A 251 -6.77 -14.94 -21.24
N VAL A 252 -8.02 -14.74 -20.80
CA VAL A 252 -8.40 -13.65 -19.89
C VAL A 252 -7.76 -13.81 -18.52
N GLU A 253 -7.62 -15.03 -17.99
CA GLU A 253 -7.03 -15.26 -16.69
C GLU A 253 -5.51 -15.03 -16.71
N LYS A 254 -4.83 -15.46 -17.80
CA LYS A 254 -3.40 -15.12 -17.97
C LYS A 254 -3.18 -13.61 -18.10
N ALA A 255 -4.02 -12.92 -18.85
CA ALA A 255 -3.96 -11.47 -18.99
C ALA A 255 -4.15 -10.75 -17.65
N ARG A 256 -5.11 -11.22 -16.84
CA ARG A 256 -5.36 -10.72 -15.49
C ARG A 256 -4.15 -10.91 -14.57
N VAL A 257 -3.60 -12.12 -14.50
CA VAL A 257 -2.45 -12.43 -13.64
C VAL A 257 -1.24 -11.61 -14.07
N ALA A 258 -0.94 -11.54 -15.36
CA ALA A 258 0.17 -10.73 -15.87
C ALA A 258 0.01 -9.24 -15.52
N ALA A 259 -1.19 -8.68 -15.73
CA ALA A 259 -1.47 -7.28 -15.39
C ALA A 259 -1.36 -6.99 -13.89
N LEU A 260 -1.81 -7.89 -13.01
CA LEU A 260 -1.67 -7.71 -11.56
C LEU A 260 -0.21 -7.72 -11.10
N LEU A 261 0.65 -8.50 -11.75
CA LEU A 261 2.04 -8.72 -11.33
C LEU A 261 3.07 -7.87 -12.09
N HIS A 262 2.71 -7.20 -13.21
CA HIS A 262 3.67 -6.53 -14.09
C HIS A 262 4.55 -5.50 -13.37
N ASP A 263 4.02 -4.82 -12.37
CA ASP A 263 4.68 -3.75 -11.63
C ASP A 263 5.11 -4.16 -10.20
N CYS A 264 5.11 -5.45 -9.84
CA CYS A 264 5.32 -5.89 -8.45
C CYS A 264 6.69 -5.50 -7.86
N THR A 265 7.68 -5.17 -8.68
CA THR A 265 9.00 -4.66 -8.25
C THR A 265 9.21 -3.16 -8.51
N LYS A 266 8.19 -2.44 -9.02
CA LYS A 266 8.30 -1.02 -9.42
C LYS A 266 8.67 -0.08 -8.28
N LYS A 267 8.40 -0.45 -7.03
CA LYS A 267 8.73 0.39 -5.87
C LYS A 267 10.21 0.30 -5.45
N LEU A 268 10.93 -0.70 -5.92
CA LEU A 268 12.32 -0.96 -5.55
C LEU A 268 13.27 0.06 -6.18
N ASP A 269 14.31 0.42 -5.45
CA ASP A 269 15.37 1.30 -5.93
C ASP A 269 16.40 0.54 -6.80
N MET A 270 17.39 1.26 -7.33
CA MET A 270 18.42 0.67 -8.20
C MET A 270 19.23 -0.44 -7.51
N PRO A 271 19.76 -0.27 -6.28
CA PRO A 271 20.45 -1.31 -5.55
C PRO A 271 19.60 -2.57 -5.35
N GLU A 272 18.34 -2.43 -4.98
CA GLU A 272 17.39 -3.52 -4.77
C GLU A 272 17.09 -4.26 -6.08
N GLN A 273 16.85 -3.53 -7.16
CA GLN A 273 16.63 -4.10 -8.50
C GLN A 273 17.84 -4.91 -8.96
N LEU A 274 19.06 -4.35 -8.84
CA LEU A 274 20.31 -5.04 -9.21
C LEU A 274 20.58 -6.26 -8.33
N ALA A 275 20.17 -6.24 -7.05
CA ALA A 275 20.26 -7.41 -6.18
C ALA A 275 19.37 -8.55 -6.67
N LEU A 276 18.12 -8.24 -7.07
CA LEU A 276 17.22 -9.24 -7.68
C LEU A 276 17.76 -9.76 -9.02
N CYS A 277 18.32 -8.90 -9.87
CA CYS A 277 18.95 -9.35 -11.10
C CYS A 277 20.07 -10.39 -10.83
N ARG A 278 20.94 -10.12 -9.86
CA ARG A 278 21.98 -11.10 -9.46
C ARG A 278 21.38 -12.38 -8.90
N GLN A 279 20.37 -12.26 -8.04
CA GLN A 279 19.70 -13.41 -7.41
C GLN A 279 19.08 -14.36 -8.44
N TYR A 280 18.48 -13.81 -9.50
CA TYR A 280 17.78 -14.59 -10.52
C TYR A 280 18.58 -14.80 -11.81
N GLY A 281 19.86 -14.43 -11.84
CA GLY A 281 20.73 -14.62 -13.01
C GLY A 281 20.28 -13.83 -14.23
N ILE A 282 19.69 -12.63 -14.04
CA ILE A 282 19.22 -11.76 -15.12
C ILE A 282 20.42 -11.00 -15.70
N GLU A 283 20.73 -11.26 -16.96
CA GLU A 283 21.74 -10.51 -17.70
C GLU A 283 21.17 -9.15 -18.14
N LEU A 284 21.97 -8.11 -17.98
CA LEU A 284 21.63 -6.73 -18.30
C LEU A 284 22.61 -6.16 -19.32
N ASP A 285 22.10 -5.45 -20.31
CA ASP A 285 22.93 -4.66 -21.20
C ASP A 285 23.42 -3.35 -20.53
N GLU A 286 24.24 -2.55 -21.26
CA GLU A 286 24.82 -1.32 -20.72
C GLU A 286 23.76 -0.25 -20.39
N LEU A 287 22.66 -0.18 -21.15
CA LEU A 287 21.55 0.75 -20.91
C LEU A 287 20.76 0.32 -19.68
N GLU A 288 20.41 -0.96 -19.58
CA GLU A 288 19.64 -1.51 -18.48
C GLU A 288 20.35 -1.35 -17.13
N GLN A 289 21.68 -1.51 -17.08
CA GLN A 289 22.47 -1.28 -15.86
C GLN A 289 22.34 0.12 -15.27
N LYS A 290 21.85 1.10 -16.05
CA LYS A 290 21.73 2.53 -15.67
C LYS A 290 20.28 3.01 -15.66
N ALA A 291 19.35 2.24 -16.22
CA ALA A 291 17.97 2.64 -16.46
C ALA A 291 16.98 1.91 -15.53
N LEU A 292 16.83 2.42 -14.30
CA LEU A 292 15.94 1.85 -13.29
C LEU A 292 14.54 1.49 -13.84
N LYS A 293 14.01 2.33 -14.74
CA LYS A 293 12.68 2.12 -15.32
C LYS A 293 12.56 0.84 -16.18
N LEU A 294 13.66 0.28 -16.68
CA LEU A 294 13.66 -0.95 -17.46
C LEU A 294 13.71 -2.20 -16.60
N LEU A 295 14.38 -2.12 -15.44
CA LEU A 295 14.66 -3.29 -14.61
C LEU A 295 13.41 -3.95 -14.01
N HIS A 296 12.40 -3.15 -13.65
CA HIS A 296 11.22 -3.68 -12.97
C HIS A 296 10.43 -4.71 -13.80
N ALA A 297 10.49 -4.64 -15.11
CA ALA A 297 9.84 -5.62 -15.98
C ALA A 297 10.52 -6.99 -15.85
N LYS A 298 11.84 -7.03 -15.92
CA LYS A 298 12.64 -8.26 -15.80
C LYS A 298 12.58 -8.86 -14.40
N THR A 299 12.79 -8.04 -13.37
CA THR A 299 12.73 -8.49 -11.97
C THR A 299 11.32 -8.85 -11.54
N GLY A 300 10.30 -8.14 -12.05
CA GLY A 300 8.88 -8.47 -11.84
C GLY A 300 8.51 -9.82 -12.45
N ALA A 301 8.97 -10.08 -13.68
CA ALA A 301 8.79 -11.37 -14.33
C ALA A 301 9.46 -12.51 -13.54
N ALA A 302 10.68 -12.28 -13.04
CA ALA A 302 11.37 -13.27 -12.22
C ALA A 302 10.62 -13.56 -10.90
N ILE A 303 10.15 -12.54 -10.20
CA ILE A 303 9.28 -12.70 -9.01
C ILE A 303 7.99 -13.45 -9.38
N ALA A 304 7.34 -13.10 -10.48
CA ALA A 304 6.13 -13.78 -10.93
C ALA A 304 6.37 -15.28 -11.14
N ARG A 305 7.48 -15.67 -11.76
CA ARG A 305 7.85 -17.08 -11.97
C ARG A 305 8.22 -17.79 -10.67
N GLU A 306 9.17 -17.24 -9.92
CA GLU A 306 9.79 -17.95 -8.79
C GLU A 306 8.88 -17.98 -7.55
N VAL A 307 8.17 -16.89 -7.28
CA VAL A 307 7.29 -16.74 -6.11
C VAL A 307 5.87 -17.21 -6.42
N PHE A 308 5.32 -16.82 -7.57
CA PHE A 308 3.92 -17.10 -7.91
C PHE A 308 3.75 -18.30 -8.85
N GLY A 309 4.83 -18.84 -9.41
CA GLY A 309 4.76 -20.04 -10.25
C GLY A 309 4.03 -19.83 -11.59
N VAL A 310 4.05 -18.60 -12.12
CA VAL A 310 3.41 -18.32 -13.42
C VAL A 310 4.10 -19.07 -14.56
N ASP A 311 3.36 -19.38 -15.61
CA ASP A 311 3.87 -20.02 -16.82
C ASP A 311 4.72 -19.07 -17.68
N ASP A 312 5.31 -19.61 -18.75
CA ASP A 312 6.20 -18.86 -19.63
C ASP A 312 5.46 -17.75 -20.41
N GLU A 313 4.18 -17.90 -20.73
CA GLU A 313 3.44 -16.88 -21.44
C GLU A 313 3.23 -15.63 -20.54
N ILE A 314 2.83 -15.82 -19.29
CA ILE A 314 2.67 -14.74 -18.31
C ILE A 314 4.03 -14.12 -18.01
N TYR A 315 5.06 -14.95 -17.80
CA TYR A 315 6.44 -14.48 -17.55
C TYR A 315 6.92 -13.55 -18.67
N ARG A 316 6.77 -13.97 -19.93
CA ARG A 316 7.21 -13.19 -21.09
C ARG A 316 6.38 -11.89 -21.24
N ALA A 317 5.08 -11.94 -20.99
CA ALA A 317 4.23 -10.76 -21.05
C ALA A 317 4.65 -9.70 -20.01
N ILE A 318 5.04 -10.12 -18.80
CA ILE A 318 5.61 -9.22 -17.78
C ILE A 318 7.01 -8.74 -18.18
N TRP A 319 7.87 -9.63 -18.68
CA TRP A 319 9.24 -9.31 -19.05
C TRP A 319 9.35 -8.21 -20.11
N TRP A 320 8.45 -8.22 -21.09
CA TRP A 320 8.48 -7.33 -22.24
C TRP A 320 7.53 -6.14 -22.19
N HIS A 321 6.81 -5.95 -21.09
CA HIS A 321 5.77 -4.91 -21.03
C HIS A 321 6.30 -3.47 -21.10
N THR A 322 7.60 -3.24 -20.91
CA THR A 322 8.19 -1.89 -20.99
C THR A 322 8.84 -1.59 -22.35
N THR A 323 9.48 -2.57 -22.95
CA THR A 323 10.26 -2.37 -24.16
C THR A 323 9.58 -2.94 -25.41
N GLY A 324 8.75 -3.95 -25.25
CA GLY A 324 8.39 -4.84 -26.34
C GLY A 324 9.61 -5.61 -26.87
N HIS A 325 9.42 -6.39 -27.93
CA HIS A 325 10.45 -7.06 -28.72
C HIS A 325 9.88 -7.47 -30.09
N ALA A 326 10.76 -7.90 -31.02
CA ALA A 326 10.31 -8.47 -32.29
C ALA A 326 9.44 -9.72 -32.07
N ASP A 327 8.42 -9.91 -32.90
CA ASP A 327 7.53 -11.09 -32.86
C ASP A 327 6.78 -11.32 -31.53
N MET A 328 6.30 -10.26 -30.91
CA MET A 328 5.48 -10.34 -29.67
C MET A 328 4.25 -11.24 -29.89
N THR A 329 4.00 -12.10 -28.90
CA THR A 329 2.75 -12.88 -28.82
C THR A 329 1.55 -11.98 -28.55
N LEU A 330 0.34 -12.55 -28.68
CA LEU A 330 -0.90 -11.82 -28.43
C LEU A 330 -0.96 -11.30 -26.98
N LEU A 331 -0.59 -12.14 -26.01
CA LEU A 331 -0.60 -11.75 -24.58
C LEU A 331 0.42 -10.65 -24.27
N GLU A 332 1.63 -10.74 -24.83
CA GLU A 332 2.68 -9.71 -24.66
C GLU A 332 2.21 -8.34 -25.17
N LYS A 333 1.58 -8.28 -26.35
CA LYS A 333 0.98 -7.04 -26.89
C LYS A 333 -0.13 -6.49 -26.02
N ILE A 334 -1.00 -7.37 -25.50
CA ILE A 334 -2.11 -6.99 -24.63
C ILE A 334 -1.59 -6.34 -23.35
N ILE A 335 -0.60 -6.94 -22.70
CA ILE A 335 -0.06 -6.39 -21.42
C ILE A 335 0.69 -5.09 -21.67
N TYR A 336 1.51 -4.99 -22.70
CA TYR A 336 2.19 -3.74 -23.08
C TYR A 336 1.17 -2.60 -23.30
N LEU A 337 0.13 -2.86 -24.10
CA LEU A 337 -0.87 -1.85 -24.40
C LEU A 337 -1.80 -1.55 -23.24
N ALA A 338 -2.20 -2.55 -22.45
CA ALA A 338 -3.04 -2.33 -21.27
C ALA A 338 -2.36 -1.41 -20.25
N ASP A 339 -1.07 -1.60 -19.98
CA ASP A 339 -0.29 -0.69 -19.13
C ASP A 339 -0.25 0.75 -19.72
N TYR A 340 -0.16 0.85 -21.05
CA TYR A 340 0.01 2.12 -21.73
C TYR A 340 -1.28 2.93 -21.87
N ILE A 341 -2.45 2.26 -22.01
CA ILE A 341 -3.74 2.92 -22.31
C ILE A 341 -4.79 2.80 -21.20
N GLU A 342 -4.46 2.22 -20.04
CA GLU A 342 -5.44 2.03 -18.97
C GLU A 342 -6.15 3.37 -18.59
N PRO A 343 -7.37 3.32 -17.99
CA PRO A 343 -8.23 4.48 -17.88
C PRO A 343 -7.64 5.71 -17.16
N SER A 344 -6.68 5.52 -16.25
CA SER A 344 -6.06 6.64 -15.53
C SER A 344 -4.93 7.34 -16.31
N ARG A 345 -4.53 6.78 -17.45
CA ARG A 345 -3.52 7.41 -18.31
C ARG A 345 -4.08 8.64 -18.99
N ASP A 346 -3.36 9.75 -18.85
CA ASP A 346 -3.68 11.05 -19.44
C ASP A 346 -2.42 11.68 -20.01
N PHE A 347 -2.23 11.57 -21.32
CA PHE A 347 -1.14 12.18 -22.07
C PHE A 347 -1.61 12.50 -23.50
N PRO A 348 -0.95 13.42 -24.22
CA PRO A 348 -1.32 13.77 -25.60
C PRO A 348 -1.38 12.56 -26.52
N GLY A 349 -2.50 12.35 -27.21
CA GLY A 349 -2.68 11.24 -28.15
C GLY A 349 -3.17 9.92 -27.53
N VAL A 350 -3.35 9.82 -26.20
CA VAL A 350 -3.80 8.57 -25.55
C VAL A 350 -5.17 8.11 -26.06
N ASN A 351 -6.09 9.03 -26.37
CA ASN A 351 -7.42 8.65 -26.84
C ASN A 351 -7.39 8.13 -28.29
N ASP A 352 -6.51 8.69 -29.12
CA ASP A 352 -6.29 8.19 -30.49
C ASP A 352 -5.64 6.80 -30.45
N LEU A 353 -4.67 6.61 -29.54
CA LEU A 353 -4.07 5.31 -29.32
C LEU A 353 -5.11 4.28 -28.84
N ARG A 354 -5.99 4.63 -27.88
CA ARG A 354 -7.09 3.78 -27.43
C ARG A 354 -7.99 3.37 -28.60
N ALA A 355 -8.42 4.32 -29.40
CA ALA A 355 -9.24 4.03 -30.58
C ALA A 355 -8.53 3.08 -31.54
N CYS A 356 -7.26 3.34 -31.86
CA CYS A 356 -6.44 2.50 -32.73
C CYS A 356 -6.29 1.06 -32.17
N VAL A 357 -5.97 0.93 -30.87
CA VAL A 357 -5.83 -0.38 -30.20
C VAL A 357 -7.12 -1.18 -30.26
N TYR A 358 -8.28 -0.54 -30.09
CA TYR A 358 -9.57 -1.23 -30.17
C TYR A 358 -9.99 -1.54 -31.60
N GLU A 359 -9.47 -0.87 -32.60
CA GLU A 359 -9.70 -1.19 -34.01
C GLU A 359 -8.78 -2.31 -34.48
N ASN A 360 -7.47 -2.17 -34.27
CA ASN A 360 -6.46 -3.13 -34.69
C ASN A 360 -5.28 -3.16 -33.72
N LEU A 361 -5.07 -4.28 -33.04
CA LEU A 361 -4.05 -4.42 -32.01
C LEU A 361 -2.63 -4.18 -32.51
N ASP A 362 -2.27 -4.68 -33.70
CA ASP A 362 -0.93 -4.52 -34.29
C ASP A 362 -0.67 -3.06 -34.71
N GLN A 363 -1.69 -2.37 -35.21
CA GLN A 363 -1.60 -0.94 -35.52
C GLN A 363 -1.46 -0.11 -34.22
N GLY A 364 -2.27 -0.44 -33.21
CA GLY A 364 -2.16 0.17 -31.89
C GLY A 364 -0.80 -0.07 -31.25
N MET A 365 -0.26 -1.29 -31.37
CA MET A 365 1.08 -1.62 -30.88
C MET A 365 2.17 -0.81 -31.57
N LEU A 366 2.11 -0.70 -32.90
CA LEU A 366 3.04 0.12 -33.68
C LEU A 366 2.95 1.60 -33.27
N MET A 367 1.75 2.15 -33.16
CA MET A 367 1.52 3.53 -32.73
C MET A 367 2.09 3.78 -31.32
N GLY A 368 1.84 2.87 -30.36
CA GLY A 368 2.38 2.98 -28.99
C GLY A 368 3.90 2.94 -28.94
N LEU A 369 4.55 2.08 -29.74
CA LEU A 369 6.00 2.01 -29.85
C LEU A 369 6.58 3.32 -30.45
N GLU A 370 5.95 3.85 -31.50
CA GLU A 370 6.37 5.12 -32.13
C GLU A 370 6.25 6.28 -31.13
N MET A 371 5.12 6.38 -30.41
CA MET A 371 4.95 7.39 -29.37
C MET A 371 6.04 7.29 -28.27
N THR A 372 6.38 6.07 -27.84
CA THR A 372 7.47 5.86 -26.86
C THR A 372 8.82 6.30 -27.42
N ILE A 373 9.12 5.98 -28.68
CA ILE A 373 10.38 6.36 -29.33
C ILE A 373 10.47 7.88 -29.47
N ASP A 374 9.39 8.54 -29.89
CA ASP A 374 9.33 9.98 -30.05
C ASP A 374 9.53 10.69 -28.70
N GLU A 375 8.81 10.27 -27.65
CA GLU A 375 8.97 10.79 -26.29
C GLU A 375 10.42 10.67 -25.77
N MET A 376 11.02 9.48 -25.90
CA MET A 376 12.40 9.24 -25.46
C MET A 376 13.38 10.10 -26.24
N THR A 377 13.17 10.25 -27.56
CA THR A 377 14.02 11.08 -28.44
C THR A 377 13.91 12.56 -28.09
N GLU A 378 12.71 13.07 -27.88
CA GLU A 378 12.45 14.46 -27.48
C GLU A 378 13.09 14.80 -26.13
N MET A 379 13.09 13.83 -25.19
CA MET A 379 13.76 13.97 -23.90
C MET A 379 15.29 13.81 -23.97
N GLY A 380 15.85 13.45 -25.12
CA GLY A 380 17.27 13.14 -25.27
C GLY A 380 17.71 11.85 -24.56
N ASN A 381 16.79 10.95 -24.28
CA ASN A 381 17.04 9.67 -23.64
C ASN A 381 17.31 8.58 -24.69
N PRO A 382 18.18 7.60 -24.42
CA PRO A 382 18.38 6.47 -25.31
C PRO A 382 17.13 5.59 -25.38
N VAL A 383 16.79 5.15 -26.59
CA VAL A 383 15.74 4.17 -26.84
C VAL A 383 16.34 2.77 -26.74
N HIS A 384 15.67 1.87 -26.01
CA HIS A 384 16.12 0.49 -25.89
C HIS A 384 16.06 -0.23 -27.27
N HIS A 385 17.08 -1.02 -27.59
CA HIS A 385 17.18 -1.71 -28.90
C HIS A 385 15.94 -2.59 -29.19
N ALA A 386 15.43 -3.33 -28.20
CA ALA A 386 14.25 -4.19 -28.35
C ALA A 386 12.99 -3.39 -28.77
N THR A 387 12.85 -2.12 -28.33
CA THR A 387 11.74 -1.24 -28.76
C THR A 387 11.85 -0.90 -30.23
N MET A 388 13.07 -0.63 -30.71
CA MET A 388 13.32 -0.38 -32.14
C MET A 388 13.06 -1.63 -32.98
N GLU A 389 13.53 -2.79 -32.52
CA GLU A 389 13.29 -4.08 -33.18
C GLU A 389 11.79 -4.42 -33.24
N ALA A 390 11.05 -4.20 -32.16
CA ALA A 390 9.59 -4.39 -32.14
C ALA A 390 8.86 -3.54 -33.17
N ARG A 391 9.22 -2.25 -33.24
CA ARG A 391 8.67 -1.30 -34.25
C ARG A 391 8.97 -1.79 -35.69
N ASP A 392 10.22 -2.12 -35.97
CA ASP A 392 10.67 -2.50 -37.30
C ASP A 392 10.03 -3.84 -37.74
N TRP A 393 9.86 -4.78 -36.80
CA TRP A 393 9.14 -6.03 -37.05
C TRP A 393 7.69 -5.77 -37.47
N LEU A 394 6.98 -4.90 -36.77
CA LEU A 394 5.58 -4.58 -37.10
C LEU A 394 5.47 -3.83 -38.45
N LYS A 395 6.45 -2.96 -38.78
CA LYS A 395 6.52 -2.30 -40.09
C LYS A 395 6.77 -3.27 -41.25
N GLY A 396 7.55 -4.32 -41.03
CA GLY A 396 7.84 -5.34 -42.03
C GLY A 396 6.69 -6.32 -42.31
N LYS A 397 5.67 -6.37 -41.46
CA LYS A 397 4.43 -7.17 -41.65
C LYS A 397 3.36 -6.49 -42.51
N ARG A 398 3.57 -5.26 -42.96
CA ARG A 398 2.63 -4.49 -43.81
C ARG A 398 2.69 -4.82 -45.27
#